data_228a42c85172751f97e8cb74af262bd9
#
_entry.id   228a42c85172751f97e8cb74af262bd9
#
_cell.length_a   1.000
_cell.length_b   1.000
_cell.length_c   1.000
_cell.angle_alpha   90.00
_cell.angle_beta   90.00
_cell.angle_gamma   90.00
#
_symmetry.space_group_name_H-M   'P 1'
#
loop_
_entity.id
_entity.type
_entity.pdbx_description
1 polymer ?
#
loop_
_entity_poly.entity_id
_entity_poly.type
_entity_poly.pdbx_seq_one_letter_code
_entity_poly.pdbx_strand_id
1 'polypeptide(L)'
;MRVLSIDPSLRNTALVYSELNDGVIKVIDALTVVTEKSNKKQVRASSDLIQRCDLLNKTVQECVEKWDPQIIFVETPSGSQSASGMKNYGVSCYLIATLRPRAIEVTPTEVKMATVGTKTASKNDMITWAFEKHPEAPWTLR
;
A
#
# COMPACT_ATOMS: atom_id res chain seq x y z
N MET A 1 -16.69 -11.72 -0.50
CA MET A 1 -15.27 -12.03 -0.79
C MET A 1 -14.39 -10.99 -0.09
N ARG A 2 -13.39 -11.46 0.64
CA ARG A 2 -12.44 -10.58 1.37
C ARG A 2 -11.32 -10.13 0.43
N VAL A 3 -11.10 -8.83 0.38
CA VAL A 3 -10.14 -8.19 -0.53
C VAL A 3 -9.20 -7.29 0.28
N LEU A 4 -7.91 -7.43 0.04
CA LEU A 4 -6.88 -6.53 0.57
C LEU A 4 -6.25 -5.76 -0.58
N SER A 5 -6.19 -4.44 -0.44
CA SER A 5 -5.50 -3.57 -1.40
C SER A 5 -4.30 -2.93 -0.72
N ILE A 6 -3.16 -2.91 -1.39
CA ILE A 6 -1.89 -2.40 -0.84
C ILE A 6 -1.26 -1.42 -1.81
N ASP A 7 -0.87 -0.26 -1.29
CA ASP A 7 0.03 0.70 -1.95
C ASP A 7 1.36 0.70 -1.18
N PRO A 8 2.37 -0.04 -1.69
CA PRO A 8 3.60 -0.27 -0.95
C PRO A 8 4.57 0.91 -1.07
N SER A 9 5.17 1.27 0.04
CA SER A 9 6.28 2.23 0.12
C SER A 9 7.08 1.99 1.39
N LEU A 10 8.37 2.21 1.35
CA LEU A 10 9.21 2.06 2.53
C LEU A 10 8.76 2.99 3.68
N ARG A 11 8.34 4.21 3.37
CA ARG A 11 7.93 5.18 4.37
C ARG A 11 6.48 5.07 4.79
N ASN A 12 5.58 4.88 3.82
CA ASN A 12 4.13 4.89 4.06
C ASN A 12 3.48 3.79 3.21
N THR A 13 3.33 2.60 3.75
CA THR A 13 2.56 1.55 3.08
C THR A 13 1.11 1.63 3.53
N ALA A 14 0.22 1.84 2.58
CA ALA A 14 -1.22 1.87 2.84
C ALA A 14 -1.85 0.49 2.57
N LEU A 15 -2.72 0.07 3.47
CA LEU A 15 -3.50 -1.15 3.36
C LEU A 15 -4.98 -0.81 3.54
N VAL A 16 -5.82 -1.34 2.66
CA VAL A 16 -7.28 -1.19 2.73
C VAL A 16 -7.91 -2.57 2.67
N TYR A 17 -8.64 -2.94 3.73
CA TYR A 17 -9.42 -4.16 3.78
C TYR A 17 -10.87 -3.88 3.38
N SER A 18 -11.36 -4.64 2.44
CA SER A 18 -12.71 -4.49 1.90
C SER A 18 -13.40 -5.84 1.76
N GLU A 19 -14.72 -5.81 1.72
CA GLU A 19 -15.55 -6.95 1.38
C GLU A 19 -16.34 -6.67 0.10
N LEU A 20 -16.30 -7.62 -0.83
CA LEU A 20 -17.07 -7.58 -2.05
C LEU A 20 -18.23 -8.60 -1.93
N ASN A 21 -19.46 -8.10 -1.94
CA ASN A 21 -20.68 -8.92 -1.87
C ASN A 21 -21.69 -8.40 -2.91
N ASP A 22 -22.16 -9.28 -3.78
CA ASP A 22 -23.15 -8.97 -4.81
C ASP A 22 -22.76 -7.75 -5.70
N GLY A 23 -21.48 -7.67 -6.06
CA GLY A 23 -20.96 -6.58 -6.88
C GLY A 23 -20.73 -5.26 -6.13
N VAL A 24 -20.99 -5.20 -4.83
CA VAL A 24 -20.81 -4.02 -3.98
C VAL A 24 -19.56 -4.17 -3.10
N ILE A 25 -18.66 -3.21 -3.18
CA ILE A 25 -17.46 -3.12 -2.34
C ILE A 25 -17.77 -2.25 -1.13
N LYS A 26 -17.52 -2.79 0.05
CA LYS A 26 -17.56 -2.06 1.31
C LYS A 26 -16.18 -2.03 1.93
N VAL A 27 -15.66 -0.84 2.18
CA VAL A 27 -14.40 -0.65 2.91
C VAL A 27 -14.66 -0.85 4.40
N ILE A 28 -13.94 -1.80 5.01
CA ILE A 28 -14.12 -2.20 6.41
C ILE A 28 -13.05 -1.56 7.29
N ASP A 29 -11.81 -1.55 6.82
CA ASP A 29 -10.69 -1.04 7.61
C ASP A 29 -9.60 -0.45 6.68
N ALA A 30 -8.83 0.47 7.21
CA ALA A 30 -7.71 1.10 6.51
C ALA A 30 -6.58 1.38 7.49
N LEU A 31 -5.36 1.08 7.08
CA LEU A 31 -4.15 1.26 7.89
C LEU A 31 -3.01 1.80 7.04
N THR A 32 -2.24 2.71 7.60
CA THR A 32 -0.96 3.10 7.02
C THR A 32 0.17 2.68 7.95
N VAL A 33 1.09 1.88 7.43
CA VAL A 33 2.33 1.53 8.13
C VAL A 33 3.37 2.59 7.81
N VAL A 34 3.81 3.29 8.84
CA VAL A 34 4.80 4.37 8.72
C VAL A 34 6.14 3.91 9.28
N THR A 35 7.20 4.04 8.49
CA THR A 35 8.56 3.88 8.96
C THR A 35 9.36 5.15 8.73
N GLU A 36 10.21 5.51 9.67
CA GLU A 36 11.02 6.72 9.59
C GLU A 36 12.52 6.40 9.68
N LYS A 37 13.30 7.15 8.91
CA LYS A 37 14.76 7.05 8.96
C LYS A 37 15.25 7.56 10.32
N SER A 38 16.18 6.80 10.92
CA SER A 38 16.83 7.23 12.15
C SER A 38 17.67 8.49 11.92
N ASN A 39 17.57 9.45 12.85
CA ASN A 39 18.41 10.66 12.90
C ASN A 39 19.70 10.43 13.72
N LYS A 40 19.87 9.27 14.34
CA LYS A 40 21.03 8.96 15.17
C LYS A 40 22.26 8.72 14.32
N LYS A 41 23.31 9.51 14.49
CA LYS A 41 24.58 9.38 13.76
C LYS A 41 25.28 8.02 13.96
N GLN A 42 24.98 7.35 15.06
CA GLN A 42 25.58 6.06 15.44
C GLN A 42 24.90 4.84 14.78
N VAL A 43 23.72 5.05 14.14
CA VAL A 43 23.00 3.97 13.46
C VAL A 43 23.49 3.88 12.02
N ARG A 44 23.97 2.70 11.63
CA ARG A 44 24.36 2.43 10.24
C ARG A 44 23.12 2.52 9.34
N ALA A 45 23.29 3.06 8.15
CA ALA A 45 22.22 3.17 7.17
C ALA A 45 21.59 1.82 6.80
N SER A 46 22.41 0.76 6.71
CA SER A 46 21.93 -0.61 6.47
C SER A 46 21.14 -1.16 7.65
N SER A 47 21.59 -0.92 8.88
CA SER A 47 20.85 -1.37 10.07
C SER A 47 19.51 -0.66 10.22
N ASP A 48 19.46 0.63 9.94
CA ASP A 48 18.23 1.43 9.90
C ASP A 48 17.26 0.87 8.86
N LEU A 49 17.74 0.61 7.65
CA LEU A 49 16.91 0.05 6.57
C LEU A 49 16.38 -1.33 6.93
N ILE A 50 17.21 -2.21 7.50
CA ILE A 50 16.79 -3.55 7.94
C ILE A 50 15.68 -3.45 8.98
N GLN A 51 15.82 -2.59 9.98
CA GLN A 51 14.78 -2.40 11.02
C GLN A 51 13.47 -1.89 10.43
N ARG A 52 13.54 -0.96 9.48
CA ARG A 52 12.35 -0.43 8.80
C ARG A 52 11.67 -1.51 7.96
N CYS A 53 12.44 -2.30 7.22
CA CYS A 53 11.91 -3.43 6.45
C CYS A 53 11.29 -4.50 7.34
N ASP A 54 11.91 -4.80 8.48
CA ASP A 54 11.38 -5.77 9.45
C ASP A 54 10.03 -5.31 10.00
N LEU A 55 9.94 -4.06 10.46
CA LEU A 55 8.68 -3.48 10.93
C LEU A 55 7.59 -3.50 9.86
N LEU A 56 7.92 -3.07 8.65
CA LEU A 56 6.99 -3.04 7.53
C LEU A 56 6.47 -4.44 7.19
N ASN A 57 7.38 -5.38 6.98
CA ASN A 57 7.03 -6.76 6.62
C ASN A 57 6.21 -7.44 7.71
N LYS A 58 6.63 -7.32 8.97
CA LYS A 58 5.91 -7.88 10.12
C LYS A 58 4.49 -7.35 10.21
N THR A 59 4.32 -6.03 10.13
CA THR A 59 3.00 -5.40 10.24
C THR A 59 2.09 -5.80 9.09
N VAL A 60 2.60 -5.84 7.86
CA VAL A 60 1.82 -6.29 6.69
C VAL A 60 1.42 -7.75 6.82
N GLN A 61 2.32 -8.63 7.26
CA GLN A 61 2.00 -10.05 7.47
C GLN A 61 0.97 -10.25 8.58
N GLU A 62 1.04 -9.49 9.66
CA GLU A 62 0.02 -9.50 10.73
C GLU A 62 -1.37 -9.07 10.21
N CYS A 63 -1.43 -8.07 9.33
CA CYS A 63 -2.67 -7.65 8.69
C CYS A 63 -3.22 -8.73 7.75
N VAL A 64 -2.36 -9.34 6.94
CA VAL A 64 -2.76 -10.45 6.05
C VAL A 64 -3.32 -11.61 6.87
N GLU A 65 -2.68 -11.98 7.96
CA GLU A 65 -3.15 -13.04 8.85
C GLU A 65 -4.50 -12.68 9.50
N LYS A 66 -4.62 -11.46 10.03
CA LYS A 66 -5.84 -10.96 10.70
C LYS A 66 -7.03 -10.90 9.75
N TRP A 67 -6.84 -10.35 8.56
CA TRP A 67 -7.94 -10.14 7.60
C TRP A 67 -8.21 -11.33 6.71
N ASP A 68 -7.25 -12.24 6.60
CA ASP A 68 -7.35 -13.48 5.80
C ASP A 68 -7.96 -13.22 4.40
N PRO A 69 -7.35 -12.35 3.58
CA PRO A 69 -7.91 -11.97 2.30
C PRO A 69 -7.90 -13.14 1.31
N GLN A 70 -8.95 -13.24 0.51
CA GLN A 70 -9.03 -14.20 -0.59
C GLN A 70 -8.34 -13.68 -1.85
N ILE A 71 -8.28 -12.36 -1.99
CA ILE A 71 -7.60 -11.66 -3.08
C ILE A 71 -6.80 -10.50 -2.49
N ILE A 72 -5.56 -10.33 -2.99
CA ILE A 72 -4.72 -9.18 -2.69
C ILE A 72 -4.44 -8.45 -4.00
N PHE A 73 -4.74 -7.17 -4.04
CA PHE A 73 -4.31 -6.25 -5.10
C PHE A 73 -3.16 -5.40 -4.60
N VAL A 74 -2.19 -5.13 -5.45
CA VAL A 74 -1.08 -4.25 -5.12
C VAL A 74 -0.81 -3.29 -6.26
N GLU A 75 -0.66 -2.00 -5.93
CA GLU A 75 -0.15 -1.03 -6.89
C GLU A 75 1.36 -1.21 -7.03
N THR A 76 1.80 -1.51 -8.26
CA THR A 76 3.22 -1.73 -8.52
C THR A 76 3.99 -0.41 -8.45
N PRO A 77 5.15 -0.39 -7.77
CA PRO A 77 5.96 0.81 -7.70
C PRO A 77 6.57 1.14 -9.06
N SER A 78 6.75 2.42 -9.33
CA SER A 78 7.51 2.89 -10.49
C SER A 78 9.01 2.89 -10.17
N GLY A 79 9.83 2.53 -11.14
CA GLY A 79 11.27 2.67 -11.04
C GLY A 79 11.68 4.15 -10.90
N SER A 80 12.88 4.38 -10.38
CA SER A 80 13.45 5.72 -10.21
C SER A 80 14.91 5.73 -10.58
N GLN A 81 15.41 6.90 -11.00
CA GLN A 81 16.83 7.10 -11.28
C GLN A 81 17.62 7.51 -10.03
N SER A 82 16.96 7.89 -8.94
CA SER A 82 17.63 8.22 -7.68
C SER A 82 17.94 6.96 -6.87
N ALA A 83 19.02 6.98 -6.11
CA ALA A 83 19.37 5.88 -5.20
C ALA A 83 18.27 5.64 -4.14
N SER A 84 17.68 6.70 -3.61
CA SER A 84 16.56 6.61 -2.66
C SER A 84 15.31 6.00 -3.28
N GLY A 85 14.96 6.39 -4.49
CA GLY A 85 13.84 5.83 -5.23
C GLY A 85 14.04 4.36 -5.59
N MET A 86 15.24 3.97 -6.00
CA MET A 86 15.58 2.57 -6.29
C MET A 86 15.55 1.70 -5.04
N LYS A 87 15.97 2.22 -3.90
CA LYS A 87 15.84 1.54 -2.62
C LYS A 87 14.37 1.28 -2.26
N ASN A 88 13.52 2.28 -2.38
CA ASN A 88 12.08 2.15 -2.18
C ASN A 88 11.46 1.13 -3.15
N TYR A 89 11.84 1.18 -4.41
CA TYR A 89 11.42 0.23 -5.44
C TYR A 89 11.76 -1.22 -5.05
N GLY A 90 13.01 -1.48 -4.67
CA GLY A 90 13.45 -2.82 -4.27
C GLY A 90 12.73 -3.35 -3.04
N VAL A 91 12.56 -2.51 -2.01
CA VAL A 91 11.83 -2.88 -0.78
C VAL A 91 10.36 -3.20 -1.10
N SER A 92 9.72 -2.39 -1.92
CA SER A 92 8.32 -2.60 -2.33
C SER A 92 8.16 -3.90 -3.13
N CYS A 93 9.03 -4.17 -4.09
CA CYS A 93 9.00 -5.41 -4.86
C CYS A 93 9.20 -6.64 -3.97
N TYR A 94 10.13 -6.57 -3.02
CA TYR A 94 10.34 -7.68 -2.08
C TYR A 94 9.11 -7.92 -1.19
N LEU A 95 8.52 -6.85 -0.66
CA LEU A 95 7.28 -6.95 0.13
C LEU A 95 6.17 -7.64 -0.67
N ILE A 96 5.95 -7.24 -1.91
CA ILE A 96 4.96 -7.84 -2.82
C ILE A 96 5.23 -9.34 -3.00
N ALA A 97 6.49 -9.72 -3.18
CA ALA A 97 6.89 -11.11 -3.37
C ALA A 97 6.59 -12.00 -2.16
N THR A 98 6.51 -11.43 -0.94
CA THR A 98 6.20 -12.16 0.30
C THR A 98 4.71 -12.41 0.52
N LEU A 99 3.83 -11.74 -0.22
CA LEU A 99 2.38 -11.80 0.00
C LEU A 99 1.79 -13.15 -0.41
N ARG A 100 0.89 -13.67 0.44
CA ARG A 100 0.07 -14.86 0.16
C ARG A 100 -1.37 -14.61 0.65
N PRO A 101 -2.39 -14.86 -0.19
CA PRO A 101 -2.28 -15.33 -1.58
C PRO A 101 -1.45 -14.38 -2.43
N ARG A 102 -0.95 -14.87 -3.57
CA ARG A 102 -0.12 -14.06 -4.47
C ARG A 102 -0.89 -12.82 -4.94
N ALA A 103 -0.26 -11.65 -4.82
CA ALA A 103 -0.89 -10.40 -5.20
C ALA A 103 -1.14 -10.29 -6.71
N ILE A 104 -2.27 -9.68 -7.06
CA ILE A 104 -2.57 -9.22 -8.41
C ILE A 104 -1.98 -7.82 -8.54
N GLU A 105 -1.07 -7.66 -9.48
CA GLU A 105 -0.36 -6.40 -9.72
C GLU A 105 -1.21 -5.48 -10.59
N VAL A 106 -1.35 -4.23 -10.16
CA VAL A 106 -1.97 -3.15 -10.93
C VAL A 106 -1.03 -1.95 -11.02
N THR A 107 -1.07 -1.26 -12.14
CA THR A 107 -0.25 -0.05 -12.32
C THR A 107 -0.97 1.19 -11.78
N PRO A 108 -0.24 2.27 -11.43
CA PRO A 108 -0.88 3.54 -11.07
C PRO A 108 -1.84 4.07 -12.12
N THR A 109 -1.52 3.88 -13.40
CA THR A 109 -2.39 4.27 -14.52
C THR A 109 -3.69 3.48 -14.54
N GLU A 110 -3.63 2.16 -14.34
CA GLU A 110 -4.82 1.31 -14.24
C GLU A 110 -5.72 1.72 -13.08
N VAL A 111 -5.13 2.03 -11.92
CA VAL A 111 -5.88 2.52 -10.76
C VAL A 111 -6.59 3.84 -11.09
N LYS A 112 -5.89 4.80 -11.68
CA LYS A 112 -6.49 6.08 -12.08
C LYS A 112 -7.62 5.93 -13.10
N MET A 113 -7.43 5.05 -14.08
CA MET A 113 -8.46 4.79 -15.09
C MET A 113 -9.69 4.10 -14.50
N ALA A 114 -9.49 3.16 -13.58
CA ALA A 114 -10.59 2.43 -12.93
C ALA A 114 -11.38 3.28 -11.92
N THR A 115 -10.80 4.34 -11.41
CA THR A 115 -11.40 5.22 -10.39
C THR A 115 -11.91 6.51 -11.01
N VAL A 116 -11.04 7.49 -11.18
CA VAL A 116 -11.40 8.83 -11.71
C VAL A 116 -11.74 8.78 -13.21
N GLY A 117 -11.22 7.82 -13.95
CA GLY A 117 -11.48 7.64 -15.36
C GLY A 117 -10.51 8.35 -16.29
N THR A 118 -9.43 8.93 -15.78
CA THR A 118 -8.37 9.56 -16.55
C THR A 118 -6.99 9.24 -16.01
N LYS A 119 -6.05 8.91 -16.89
CA LYS A 119 -4.64 8.65 -16.54
C LYS A 119 -3.91 9.86 -15.98
N THR A 120 -4.44 11.07 -16.17
CA THR A 120 -3.88 12.33 -15.69
C THR A 120 -4.43 12.78 -14.35
N ALA A 121 -5.26 11.95 -13.69
CA ALA A 121 -5.80 12.24 -12.38
C ALA A 121 -4.70 12.61 -11.38
N SER A 122 -4.90 13.71 -10.67
CA SER A 122 -4.00 14.15 -9.60
C SER A 122 -4.21 13.32 -8.33
N LYS A 123 -3.30 13.45 -7.38
CA LYS A 123 -3.46 12.85 -6.06
C LYS A 123 -4.74 13.33 -5.36
N ASN A 124 -5.05 14.62 -5.48
CA ASN A 124 -6.27 15.19 -4.91
C ASN A 124 -7.54 14.63 -5.56
N ASP A 125 -7.53 14.42 -6.88
CA ASP A 125 -8.66 13.78 -7.59
C ASP A 125 -8.90 12.37 -7.06
N MET A 126 -7.84 11.60 -6.84
CA MET A 126 -7.91 10.25 -6.29
C MET A 126 -8.46 10.24 -4.86
N ILE A 127 -7.99 11.15 -4.01
CA ILE A 127 -8.47 11.30 -2.64
C ILE A 127 -9.95 11.68 -2.61
N THR A 128 -10.35 12.67 -3.40
CA THR A 128 -11.75 13.10 -3.51
C THR A 128 -12.64 11.95 -3.97
N TRP A 129 -12.21 11.21 -5.00
CA TRP A 129 -12.93 10.04 -5.46
C TRP A 129 -13.15 9.01 -4.33
N ALA A 130 -12.09 8.70 -3.57
CA ALA A 130 -12.17 7.73 -2.48
C ALA A 130 -13.16 8.16 -1.38
N PHE A 131 -13.13 9.43 -0.97
CA PHE A 131 -14.07 9.97 0.02
C PHE A 131 -15.52 9.97 -0.46
N GLU A 132 -15.75 10.32 -1.71
CA GLU A 132 -17.10 10.36 -2.29
C GLU A 132 -17.66 8.97 -2.54
N LYS A 133 -16.83 8.05 -3.00
CA LYS A 133 -17.24 6.68 -3.33
C LYS A 133 -17.44 5.81 -2.10
N HIS A 134 -16.61 5.99 -1.07
CA HIS A 134 -16.59 5.21 0.14
C HIS A 134 -16.63 6.10 1.39
N PRO A 135 -17.74 6.83 1.61
CA PRO A 135 -17.87 7.72 2.77
C PRO A 135 -17.92 6.96 4.10
N GLU A 136 -18.26 5.66 4.07
CA GLU A 136 -18.29 4.76 5.23
C GLU A 136 -16.90 4.33 5.70
N ALA A 137 -15.88 4.52 4.88
CA ALA A 137 -14.54 4.03 5.18
C ALA A 137 -13.89 4.84 6.31
N PRO A 138 -13.08 4.18 7.16
CA PRO A 138 -12.37 4.84 8.26
C PRO A 138 -11.13 5.59 7.74
N TRP A 139 -11.32 6.53 6.82
CA TRP A 139 -10.23 7.34 6.29
C TRP A 139 -9.62 8.21 7.39
N THR A 140 -8.30 8.15 7.52
CA THR A 140 -7.57 9.08 8.37
C THR A 140 -7.17 10.30 7.56
N LEU A 141 -7.65 11.47 7.96
CA LEU A 141 -7.17 12.75 7.41
C LEU A 141 -5.74 13.00 7.92
N ARG A 142 -4.85 13.31 7.02
CA ARG A 142 -3.49 13.75 7.34
C ARG A 142 -3.33 15.23 7.09
#